data_28dca1aee08a25bd4991a110bb99f0c5
#
_entry.id   28dca1aee08a25bd4991a110bb99f0c5
#
_cell.length_a   1.000
_cell.length_b   1.000
_cell.length_c   1.000
_cell.angle_alpha   90.00
_cell.angle_beta   90.00
_cell.angle_gamma   90.00
#
_symmetry.space_group_name_H-M   'P 1'
#
loop_
_entity.id
_entity.type
_entity.pdbx_description
1 polymer ?
#
loop_
_entity_poly.entity_id
_entity_poly.type
_entity_poly.pdbx_seq_one_letter_code
_entity_poly.pdbx_strand_id
1 'polypeptide(L)'
;MKCSLALLGWLLLPALVLAQDSTNRNMHEMHRLHQDPKAYVAMLDDPKRDAYQKPHEVISALKLKEGEVIADIGAGSGYFTFRLAHHVGDTGRVYAVDVGADMIVHLNRRIRDLQSKNVVTILAAPDDPLLADASVDRFFVCDTWHHIENHDRYLGLLKKMLKPGGQIVMVDFKKEQTPMGPPMEMRIDRADLVKEMEKNGFRVAAEHTFLPYQYFLVFKVK
;
A
#
# COMPACT_ATOMS: atom_id res chain seq x y z
N MET A 1 -1.11 -14.50 -71.73
CA MET A 1 -1.80 -13.90 -70.56
C MET A 1 -1.22 -14.49 -69.26
N LYS A 2 -0.36 -13.74 -68.59
CA LYS A 2 0.25 -14.18 -67.34
C LYS A 2 -0.25 -13.24 -66.24
N CYS A 3 -1.09 -13.75 -65.36
CA CYS A 3 -1.52 -13.02 -64.13
C CYS A 3 -0.44 -13.15 -63.06
N SER A 4 0.13 -12.03 -62.63
CA SER A 4 0.99 -11.96 -61.45
C SER A 4 0.12 -11.67 -60.24
N LEU A 5 0.08 -12.58 -59.28
CA LEU A 5 -0.46 -12.34 -57.94
C LEU A 5 0.63 -11.63 -57.12
N ALA A 6 0.31 -10.41 -56.64
CA ALA A 6 1.12 -9.70 -55.69
C ALA A 6 0.71 -10.15 -54.25
N LEU A 7 1.67 -10.73 -53.53
CA LEU A 7 1.56 -11.02 -52.09
C LEU A 7 1.75 -9.72 -51.31
N LEU A 8 0.68 -9.24 -50.67
CA LEU A 8 0.77 -8.24 -49.59
C LEU A 8 1.17 -8.95 -48.31
N GLY A 9 2.45 -8.86 -47.95
CA GLY A 9 2.92 -9.25 -46.64
C GLY A 9 2.53 -8.21 -45.57
N TRP A 10 1.75 -8.63 -44.61
CA TRP A 10 1.42 -7.81 -43.42
C TRP A 10 2.59 -7.83 -42.46
N LEU A 11 3.26 -6.68 -42.34
CA LEU A 11 4.22 -6.38 -41.25
C LEU A 11 3.45 -5.94 -40.03
N LEU A 12 3.05 -6.89 -39.20
CA LEU A 12 2.56 -6.61 -37.83
C LEU A 12 3.48 -7.34 -36.87
N LEU A 13 4.59 -6.68 -36.47
CA LEU A 13 5.35 -7.01 -35.25
C LEU A 13 6.45 -5.96 -35.07
N PRO A 14 6.25 -4.95 -34.21
CA PRO A 14 7.17 -4.77 -33.07
C PRO A 14 6.56 -4.23 -31.77
N ALA A 15 5.26 -3.95 -31.67
CA ALA A 15 4.70 -3.31 -30.50
C ALA A 15 4.68 -4.23 -29.26
N LEU A 16 4.51 -5.55 -29.43
CA LEU A 16 4.43 -6.50 -28.31
C LEU A 16 5.78 -6.73 -27.63
N VAL A 17 6.88 -6.70 -28.40
CA VAL A 17 8.24 -6.92 -27.88
C VAL A 17 8.71 -5.74 -27.02
N LEU A 18 8.34 -4.50 -27.39
CA LEU A 18 8.73 -3.30 -26.64
C LEU A 18 7.98 -3.18 -25.30
N ALA A 19 6.74 -3.65 -25.22
CA ALA A 19 5.97 -3.66 -23.97
C ALA A 19 6.50 -4.69 -22.96
N GLN A 20 6.86 -5.89 -23.39
CA GLN A 20 7.47 -6.92 -22.54
C GLN A 20 8.84 -6.51 -22.00
N ASP A 21 9.64 -5.79 -22.78
CA ASP A 21 10.99 -5.35 -22.40
C ASP A 21 10.93 -4.21 -21.36
N SER A 22 9.91 -3.34 -21.39
CA SER A 22 9.68 -2.29 -20.40
C SER A 22 9.18 -2.86 -19.06
N THR A 23 8.31 -3.86 -19.08
CA THR A 23 7.78 -4.52 -17.88
C THR A 23 8.89 -5.28 -17.14
N ASN A 24 9.73 -6.03 -17.86
CA ASN A 24 10.88 -6.72 -17.28
C ASN A 24 11.91 -5.74 -16.70
N ARG A 25 12.17 -4.62 -17.34
CA ARG A 25 13.06 -3.58 -16.80
C ARG A 25 12.54 -2.99 -15.51
N ASN A 26 11.26 -2.66 -15.42
CA ASN A 26 10.65 -2.10 -14.22
C ASN A 26 10.64 -3.09 -13.05
N MET A 27 10.38 -4.37 -13.30
CA MET A 27 10.48 -5.41 -12.26
C MET A 27 11.93 -5.61 -11.77
N HIS A 28 12.91 -5.61 -12.67
CA HIS A 28 14.32 -5.70 -12.29
C HIS A 28 14.82 -4.47 -11.54
N GLU A 29 14.30 -3.29 -11.84
CA GLU A 29 14.62 -2.06 -11.14
C GLU A 29 14.01 -2.03 -9.74
N MET A 30 12.76 -2.43 -9.58
CA MET A 30 12.14 -2.61 -8.26
C MET A 30 12.87 -3.67 -7.42
N HIS A 31 13.26 -4.79 -8.01
CA HIS A 31 14.01 -5.84 -7.28
C HIS A 31 15.37 -5.33 -6.80
N ARG A 32 16.08 -4.52 -7.60
CA ARG A 32 17.34 -3.87 -7.21
C ARG A 32 17.16 -2.83 -6.11
N LEU A 33 16.07 -2.04 -6.17
CA LEU A 33 15.75 -1.07 -5.12
C LEU A 33 15.53 -1.73 -3.77
N HIS A 34 14.86 -2.87 -3.72
CA HIS A 34 14.69 -3.64 -2.49
C HIS A 34 16.02 -4.23 -1.95
N GLN A 35 17.04 -4.36 -2.81
CA GLN A 35 18.39 -4.80 -2.41
C GLN A 35 19.29 -3.65 -1.93
N ASP A 36 18.89 -2.39 -2.14
CA ASP A 36 19.55 -1.20 -1.61
C ASP A 36 18.60 -0.45 -0.66
N PRO A 37 18.66 -0.71 0.65
CA PRO A 37 17.76 -0.11 1.63
C PRO A 37 17.82 1.43 1.64
N LYS A 38 18.99 2.02 1.31
CA LYS A 38 19.12 3.49 1.27
C LYS A 38 18.41 4.08 0.08
N ALA A 39 18.58 3.49 -1.10
CA ALA A 39 17.90 3.92 -2.32
C ALA A 39 16.38 3.71 -2.19
N TYR A 40 15.96 2.60 -1.58
CA TYR A 40 14.56 2.32 -1.33
C TYR A 40 13.91 3.34 -0.37
N VAL A 41 14.55 3.65 0.75
CA VAL A 41 14.10 4.70 1.67
C VAL A 41 14.03 6.07 0.96
N ALA A 42 15.04 6.42 0.18
CA ALA A 42 15.04 7.69 -0.56
C ALA A 42 13.87 7.79 -1.56
N MET A 43 13.51 6.68 -2.21
CA MET A 43 12.34 6.60 -3.08
C MET A 43 11.03 6.75 -2.29
N LEU A 44 10.92 6.09 -1.14
CA LEU A 44 9.72 6.14 -0.29
C LEU A 44 9.50 7.52 0.34
N ASP A 45 10.56 8.27 0.57
CA ASP A 45 10.54 9.62 1.17
C ASP A 45 10.69 10.75 0.11
N ASP A 46 10.62 10.44 -1.21
CA ASP A 46 10.72 11.46 -2.27
C ASP A 46 9.60 12.51 -2.07
N PRO A 47 9.93 13.80 -1.89
CA PRO A 47 8.94 14.87 -1.75
C PRO A 47 7.94 14.96 -2.92
N LYS A 48 8.30 14.49 -4.10
CA LYS A 48 7.40 14.40 -5.27
C LYS A 48 6.19 13.50 -5.00
N ARG A 49 6.31 12.59 -4.03
CA ARG A 49 5.23 11.73 -3.59
C ARG A 49 4.03 12.52 -3.06
N ASP A 50 4.27 13.64 -2.39
CA ASP A 50 3.22 14.49 -1.83
C ASP A 50 2.23 14.99 -2.89
N ALA A 51 2.67 15.20 -4.12
CA ALA A 51 1.82 15.70 -5.20
C ALA A 51 0.68 14.75 -5.58
N TYR A 52 0.92 13.44 -5.51
CA TYR A 52 -0.10 12.43 -5.84
C TYR A 52 -0.66 11.72 -4.61
N GLN A 53 0.15 11.49 -3.59
CA GLN A 53 -0.24 10.80 -2.36
C GLN A 53 -1.08 11.68 -1.43
N LYS A 54 -0.95 13.01 -1.54
CA LYS A 54 -1.71 14.04 -0.79
C LYS A 54 -1.84 13.69 0.70
N PRO A 55 -0.72 13.55 1.42
CA PRO A 55 -0.74 12.99 2.78
C PRO A 55 -1.59 13.79 3.76
N HIS A 56 -1.66 15.11 3.62
CA HIS A 56 -2.50 15.95 4.47
C HIS A 56 -3.99 15.69 4.27
N GLU A 57 -4.43 15.57 3.00
CA GLU A 57 -5.81 15.27 2.65
C GLU A 57 -6.18 13.85 3.07
N VAL A 58 -5.26 12.87 2.89
CA VAL A 58 -5.47 11.49 3.35
C VAL A 58 -5.69 11.46 4.86
N ILE A 59 -4.79 12.05 5.65
CA ILE A 59 -4.92 12.10 7.11
C ILE A 59 -6.21 12.82 7.54
N SER A 60 -6.52 13.96 6.90
CA SER A 60 -7.75 14.73 7.21
C SER A 60 -9.02 13.91 6.93
N ALA A 61 -9.03 13.13 5.84
CA ALA A 61 -10.16 12.28 5.46
C ALA A 61 -10.38 11.12 6.46
N LEU A 62 -9.32 10.65 7.13
CA LEU A 62 -9.42 9.60 8.15
C LEU A 62 -10.18 10.05 9.39
N LYS A 63 -10.25 11.35 9.69
CA LYS A 63 -10.92 11.91 10.89
C LYS A 63 -10.47 11.18 12.16
N LEU A 64 -9.16 11.06 12.31
CA LEU A 64 -8.53 10.38 13.44
C LEU A 64 -8.94 11.05 14.77
N LYS A 65 -9.05 10.25 15.80
CA LYS A 65 -9.33 10.72 17.17
C LYS A 65 -8.08 10.57 18.03
N GLU A 66 -7.93 11.47 18.97
CA GLU A 66 -6.92 11.32 20.01
C GLU A 66 -7.15 9.99 20.76
N GLY A 67 -6.07 9.27 21.05
CA GLY A 67 -6.13 7.98 21.72
C GLY A 67 -6.37 6.77 20.80
N GLU A 68 -6.62 6.95 19.48
CA GLU A 68 -6.76 5.80 18.57
C GLU A 68 -5.48 4.97 18.49
N VAL A 69 -5.65 3.66 18.37
CA VAL A 69 -4.58 2.70 18.08
C VAL A 69 -4.65 2.32 16.60
N ILE A 70 -3.61 2.67 15.86
CA ILE A 70 -3.52 2.43 14.41
C ILE A 70 -2.38 1.46 14.12
N ALA A 71 -2.58 0.53 13.19
CA ALA A 71 -1.51 -0.26 12.61
C ALA A 71 -1.30 0.16 11.15
N ASP A 72 -0.12 0.66 10.85
CA ASP A 72 0.36 1.02 9.51
C ASP A 72 1.06 -0.22 8.92
N ILE A 73 0.37 -0.93 8.02
CA ILE A 73 0.82 -2.19 7.42
C ILE A 73 1.65 -1.89 6.18
N GLY A 74 2.90 -2.37 6.18
CA GLY A 74 3.89 -1.99 5.17
C GLY A 74 4.36 -0.56 5.39
N ALA A 75 4.74 -0.23 6.63
CA ALA A 75 5.09 1.13 7.04
C ALA A 75 6.26 1.73 6.24
N GLY A 76 7.14 0.91 5.69
CA GLY A 76 8.29 1.32 4.89
C GLY A 76 9.16 2.34 5.61
N SER A 77 9.38 3.49 4.99
CA SER A 77 10.13 4.60 5.59
C SER A 77 9.42 5.29 6.77
N GLY A 78 8.13 5.01 7.00
CA GLY A 78 7.29 5.71 7.98
C GLY A 78 6.64 6.96 7.41
N TYR A 79 6.50 7.06 6.10
CA TYR A 79 5.90 8.21 5.42
C TYR A 79 4.53 8.59 5.99
N PHE A 80 3.63 7.63 6.24
CA PHE A 80 2.36 7.86 6.92
C PHE A 80 2.45 7.65 8.43
N THR A 81 3.27 6.74 8.93
CA THR A 81 3.39 6.37 10.35
C THR A 81 3.47 7.59 11.26
N PHE A 82 4.41 8.52 11.00
CA PHE A 82 4.63 9.68 11.87
C PHE A 82 3.53 10.74 11.74
N ARG A 83 2.88 10.83 10.59
CA ARG A 83 1.70 11.69 10.40
C ARG A 83 0.51 11.14 11.19
N LEU A 84 0.27 9.83 11.12
CA LEU A 84 -0.74 9.14 11.92
C LEU A 84 -0.48 9.34 13.41
N ALA A 85 0.77 9.13 13.86
CA ALA A 85 1.18 9.27 15.25
C ALA A 85 0.95 10.68 15.81
N HIS A 86 1.25 11.70 14.99
CA HIS A 86 0.97 13.08 15.37
C HIS A 86 -0.53 13.34 15.62
N HIS A 87 -1.40 12.76 14.78
CA HIS A 87 -2.84 13.02 14.87
C HIS A 87 -3.56 12.23 15.95
N VAL A 88 -3.07 11.02 16.31
CA VAL A 88 -3.65 10.26 17.43
C VAL A 88 -3.16 10.76 18.80
N GLY A 89 -2.16 11.63 18.83
CA GLY A 89 -1.64 12.25 20.05
C GLY A 89 -0.92 11.28 20.98
N ASP A 90 -0.45 11.80 22.12
CA ASP A 90 0.38 11.05 23.07
C ASP A 90 -0.36 9.88 23.75
N THR A 91 -1.68 9.91 23.80
CA THR A 91 -2.52 8.86 24.37
C THR A 91 -2.85 7.76 23.37
N GLY A 92 -2.66 8.01 22.06
CA GLY A 92 -2.81 7.06 20.99
C GLY A 92 -1.55 6.23 20.76
N ARG A 93 -1.61 5.33 19.78
CA ARG A 93 -0.47 4.49 19.38
C ARG A 93 -0.49 4.17 17.91
N VAL A 94 0.68 4.17 17.28
CA VAL A 94 0.84 3.65 15.92
C VAL A 94 1.82 2.49 15.93
N TYR A 95 1.36 1.32 15.51
CA TYR A 95 2.21 0.19 15.19
C TYR A 95 2.68 0.34 13.74
N ALA A 96 3.98 0.57 13.56
CA ALA A 96 4.64 0.57 12.27
C ALA A 96 5.07 -0.87 11.95
N VAL A 97 4.25 -1.54 11.14
CA VAL A 97 4.38 -2.96 10.83
C VAL A 97 5.06 -3.12 9.47
N ASP A 98 6.19 -3.81 9.43
CA ASP A 98 6.91 -4.07 8.20
C ASP A 98 7.63 -5.44 8.24
N VAL A 99 7.80 -6.08 7.09
CA VAL A 99 8.51 -7.35 6.95
C VAL A 99 10.02 -7.15 6.74
N GLY A 100 10.44 -5.95 6.36
CA GLY A 100 11.82 -5.59 6.08
C GLY A 100 12.59 -5.21 7.35
N ALA A 101 13.57 -6.01 7.76
CA ALA A 101 14.39 -5.71 8.93
C ALA A 101 15.11 -4.35 8.80
N ASP A 102 15.56 -3.98 7.59
CA ASP A 102 16.19 -2.70 7.32
C ASP A 102 15.23 -1.52 7.50
N MET A 103 13.94 -1.71 7.13
CA MET A 103 12.89 -0.72 7.37
C MET A 103 12.65 -0.55 8.87
N ILE A 104 12.61 -1.63 9.63
CA ILE A 104 12.49 -1.57 11.09
C ILE A 104 13.67 -0.82 11.72
N VAL A 105 14.89 -1.07 11.26
CA VAL A 105 16.08 -0.33 11.72
C VAL A 105 15.96 1.17 11.38
N HIS A 106 15.52 1.50 10.17
CA HIS A 106 15.29 2.87 9.73
C HIS A 106 14.21 3.56 10.57
N LEU A 107 13.05 2.92 10.75
CA LEU A 107 11.94 3.42 11.58
C LEU A 107 12.38 3.69 13.02
N ASN A 108 13.12 2.76 13.63
CA ASN A 108 13.64 2.93 14.99
C ASN A 108 14.61 4.12 15.11
N ARG A 109 15.40 4.40 14.06
CA ARG A 109 16.22 5.62 14.02
C ARG A 109 15.34 6.87 13.98
N ARG A 110 14.36 6.90 13.08
CA ARG A 110 13.42 8.04 12.97
C ARG A 110 12.63 8.28 14.27
N ILE A 111 12.20 7.23 14.96
CA ILE A 111 11.54 7.32 16.27
C ILE A 111 12.41 8.07 17.27
N ARG A 112 13.71 7.73 17.33
CA ARG A 112 14.65 8.42 18.22
C ARG A 112 14.87 9.88 17.81
N ASP A 113 15.12 10.12 16.53
CA ASP A 113 15.42 11.44 15.98
C ASP A 113 14.24 12.41 16.18
N LEU A 114 13.01 11.92 15.97
CA LEU A 114 11.76 12.67 16.17
C LEU A 114 11.23 12.65 17.61
N GLN A 115 11.88 11.90 18.50
CA GLN A 115 11.43 11.68 19.89
C GLN A 115 9.96 11.21 19.97
N SER A 116 9.54 10.38 19.03
CA SER A 116 8.17 9.88 18.91
C SER A 116 7.90 8.84 19.99
N LYS A 117 7.01 9.13 20.95
CA LYS A 117 6.74 8.25 22.09
C LYS A 117 5.63 7.23 21.85
N ASN A 118 4.81 7.46 20.84
CA ASN A 118 3.60 6.71 20.54
C ASN A 118 3.71 5.83 19.28
N VAL A 119 4.92 5.68 18.70
CA VAL A 119 5.20 4.77 17.60
C VAL A 119 5.96 3.55 18.12
N VAL A 120 5.50 2.36 17.71
CA VAL A 120 6.13 1.06 18.02
C VAL A 120 6.34 0.31 16.72
N THR A 121 7.55 -0.15 16.45
CA THR A 121 7.87 -0.96 15.28
C THR A 121 7.57 -2.43 15.52
N ILE A 122 7.03 -3.10 14.52
CA ILE A 122 6.80 -4.55 14.51
C ILE A 122 7.48 -5.15 13.27
N LEU A 123 8.47 -6.01 13.48
CA LEU A 123 8.99 -6.87 12.42
C LEU A 123 8.01 -8.02 12.24
N ALA A 124 7.20 -7.94 11.22
CA ALA A 124 6.12 -8.88 10.94
C ALA A 124 6.58 -10.08 10.10
N ALA A 125 5.78 -11.14 10.14
CA ALA A 125 5.87 -12.19 9.12
C ALA A 125 5.12 -11.75 7.85
N PRO A 126 5.46 -12.30 6.67
CA PRO A 126 4.79 -11.94 5.41
C PRO A 126 3.28 -12.19 5.43
N ASP A 127 2.82 -13.14 6.23
CA ASP A 127 1.43 -13.59 6.31
C ASP A 127 0.77 -13.33 7.70
N ASP A 128 1.44 -12.59 8.60
CA ASP A 128 0.93 -12.26 9.94
C ASP A 128 1.52 -10.92 10.45
N PRO A 129 0.69 -9.91 10.76
CA PRO A 129 1.15 -8.64 11.30
C PRO A 129 1.62 -8.71 12.76
N LEU A 130 1.46 -9.86 13.44
CA LEU A 130 1.91 -10.14 14.81
C LEU A 130 1.36 -9.16 15.85
N LEU A 131 0.09 -8.79 15.74
CA LEU A 131 -0.61 -7.94 16.69
C LEU A 131 -1.60 -8.76 17.53
N ALA A 132 -1.93 -8.25 18.72
CA ALA A 132 -2.87 -8.91 19.62
C ALA A 132 -4.33 -8.78 19.12
N ASP A 133 -5.17 -9.75 19.45
CA ASP A 133 -6.60 -9.70 19.17
C ASP A 133 -7.26 -8.47 19.82
N ALA A 134 -8.23 -7.88 19.15
CA ALA A 134 -9.02 -6.73 19.60
C ALA A 134 -8.16 -5.55 20.11
N SER A 135 -6.99 -5.30 19.51
CA SER A 135 -6.03 -4.28 19.95
C SER A 135 -5.99 -3.04 19.07
N VAL A 136 -6.51 -3.09 17.84
CA VAL A 136 -6.35 -2.05 16.82
C VAL A 136 -7.71 -1.41 16.50
N ASP A 137 -7.76 -0.08 16.52
CA ASP A 137 -8.95 0.67 16.08
C ASP A 137 -8.99 0.80 14.56
N ARG A 138 -7.79 0.87 13.93
CA ARG A 138 -7.69 1.07 12.48
C ARG A 138 -6.43 0.44 11.90
N PHE A 139 -6.61 -0.37 10.86
CA PHE A 139 -5.52 -0.71 9.95
C PHE A 139 -5.44 0.32 8.84
N PHE A 140 -4.24 0.80 8.56
CA PHE A 140 -3.92 1.65 7.43
C PHE A 140 -2.96 0.88 6.52
N VAL A 141 -3.37 0.67 5.27
CA VAL A 141 -2.61 -0.10 4.27
C VAL A 141 -2.47 0.78 3.05
N CYS A 142 -1.25 1.23 2.76
CA CYS A 142 -0.99 2.12 1.64
C CYS A 142 0.10 1.56 0.74
N ASP A 143 -0.22 1.32 -0.52
CA ASP A 143 0.70 0.77 -1.53
C ASP A 143 1.39 -0.54 -1.08
N THR A 144 0.65 -1.39 -0.36
CA THR A 144 1.19 -2.60 0.28
C THR A 144 0.36 -3.84 -0.01
N TRP A 145 -0.97 -3.69 -0.19
CA TRP A 145 -1.89 -4.83 -0.28
C TRP A 145 -1.49 -5.80 -1.40
N HIS A 146 -1.05 -5.29 -2.52
CA HIS A 146 -0.60 -6.07 -3.68
C HIS A 146 0.69 -6.90 -3.45
N HIS A 147 1.36 -6.75 -2.31
CA HIS A 147 2.51 -7.56 -1.91
C HIS A 147 2.14 -8.72 -0.97
N ILE A 148 0.93 -8.76 -0.44
CA ILE A 148 0.47 -9.80 0.47
C ILE A 148 -0.05 -10.99 -0.34
N GLU A 149 0.43 -12.19 -0.07
CA GLU A 149 0.10 -13.36 -0.91
C GLU A 149 -1.25 -14.00 -0.58
N ASN A 150 -1.56 -14.20 0.71
CA ASN A 150 -2.77 -14.90 1.15
C ASN A 150 -3.76 -13.93 1.80
N HIS A 151 -4.46 -13.17 0.97
CA HIS A 151 -5.41 -12.15 1.41
C HIS A 151 -6.52 -12.70 2.32
N ASP A 152 -7.11 -13.85 1.99
CA ASP A 152 -8.20 -14.44 2.79
C ASP A 152 -7.73 -14.72 4.23
N ARG A 153 -6.56 -15.33 4.39
CA ARG A 153 -5.96 -15.58 5.70
C ARG A 153 -5.62 -14.27 6.42
N TYR A 154 -4.97 -13.34 5.70
CA TYR A 154 -4.54 -12.08 6.28
C TYR A 154 -5.73 -11.24 6.75
N LEU A 155 -6.81 -11.14 5.96
CA LEU A 155 -8.06 -10.49 6.36
C LEU A 155 -8.70 -11.15 7.58
N GLY A 156 -8.62 -12.48 7.69
CA GLY A 156 -9.07 -13.22 8.87
C GLY A 156 -8.31 -12.80 10.14
N LEU A 157 -6.99 -12.57 10.04
CA LEU A 157 -6.16 -12.07 11.14
C LEU A 157 -6.50 -10.61 11.46
N LEU A 158 -6.53 -9.73 10.46
CA LEU A 158 -6.90 -8.33 10.67
C LEU A 158 -8.27 -8.21 11.36
N LYS A 159 -9.25 -9.04 10.96
CA LYS A 159 -10.57 -9.04 11.56
C LYS A 159 -10.57 -9.40 13.05
N LYS A 160 -9.72 -10.33 13.48
CA LYS A 160 -9.54 -10.69 14.89
C LYS A 160 -8.85 -9.58 15.69
N MET A 161 -7.86 -8.94 15.09
CA MET A 161 -7.07 -7.89 15.71
C MET A 161 -7.82 -6.55 15.81
N LEU A 162 -8.86 -6.33 14.97
CA LEU A 162 -9.71 -5.16 15.07
C LEU A 162 -10.53 -5.16 16.36
N LYS A 163 -10.56 -4.01 17.03
CA LYS A 163 -11.54 -3.73 18.08
C LYS A 163 -12.96 -3.67 17.49
N PRO A 164 -14.00 -3.87 18.30
CA PRO A 164 -15.39 -3.66 17.86
C PRO A 164 -15.58 -2.27 17.24
N GLY A 165 -16.11 -2.23 16.02
CA GLY A 165 -16.28 -0.98 15.25
C GLY A 165 -15.05 -0.47 14.53
N GLY A 166 -13.92 -1.18 14.61
CA GLY A 166 -12.68 -0.86 13.93
C GLY A 166 -12.80 -0.87 12.41
N GLN A 167 -11.79 -0.33 11.74
CA GLN A 167 -11.80 -0.09 10.30
C GLN A 167 -10.52 -0.58 9.63
N ILE A 168 -10.63 -0.95 8.34
CA ILE A 168 -9.48 -1.14 7.46
C ILE A 168 -9.52 -0.05 6.39
N VAL A 169 -8.42 0.67 6.26
CA VAL A 169 -8.21 1.69 5.23
C VAL A 169 -7.27 1.12 4.18
N MET A 170 -7.70 1.14 2.93
CA MET A 170 -6.93 0.71 1.77
C MET A 170 -6.70 1.88 0.83
N VAL A 171 -5.43 2.23 0.60
CA VAL A 171 -4.99 3.19 -0.42
C VAL A 171 -4.04 2.45 -1.33
N ASP A 172 -4.40 2.26 -2.60
CA ASP A 172 -3.51 1.57 -3.55
C ASP A 172 -3.74 2.08 -4.98
N PHE A 173 -2.78 1.83 -5.86
CA PHE A 173 -2.85 2.30 -7.23
C PHE A 173 -4.00 1.66 -8.01
N LYS A 174 -4.74 2.50 -8.74
CA LYS A 174 -5.77 2.05 -9.67
C LYS A 174 -5.13 1.21 -10.78
N LYS A 175 -5.84 0.19 -11.24
CA LYS A 175 -5.39 -0.65 -12.35
C LYS A 175 -5.63 0.03 -13.69
N GLU A 176 -4.98 1.18 -13.86
CA GLU A 176 -5.02 2.03 -15.05
C GLU A 176 -3.64 2.65 -15.32
N GLN A 177 -3.40 3.18 -16.52
CA GLN A 177 -2.15 3.84 -16.85
C GLN A 177 -1.95 5.10 -15.99
N THR A 178 -0.84 5.13 -15.25
CA THR A 178 -0.45 6.26 -14.39
C THR A 178 1.02 6.59 -14.62
N PRO A 179 1.46 7.84 -14.40
CA PRO A 179 2.86 8.24 -14.58
C PRO A 179 3.84 7.53 -13.64
N MET A 180 3.33 6.90 -12.59
CA MET A 180 4.11 6.27 -11.53
C MET A 180 3.34 5.13 -10.89
N GLY A 181 3.97 4.44 -9.96
CA GLY A 181 3.39 3.31 -9.23
C GLY A 181 3.92 1.95 -9.68
N PRO A 182 3.45 0.88 -9.07
CA PRO A 182 3.88 -0.48 -9.41
C PRO A 182 3.45 -0.86 -10.84
N PRO A 183 4.07 -1.87 -11.45
CA PRO A 183 3.63 -2.43 -12.72
C PRO A 183 2.13 -2.79 -12.70
N MET A 184 1.49 -2.70 -13.87
CA MET A 184 0.03 -2.91 -14.00
C MET A 184 -0.41 -4.29 -13.51
N GLU A 185 0.44 -5.29 -13.69
CA GLU A 185 0.21 -6.68 -13.31
C GLU A 185 0.11 -6.88 -11.80
N MET A 186 0.80 -6.04 -11.03
CA MET A 186 0.78 -6.06 -9.57
C MET A 186 -0.41 -5.30 -8.98
N ARG A 187 -1.08 -4.46 -9.79
CA ARG A 187 -2.18 -3.63 -9.29
C ARG A 187 -3.47 -4.43 -9.18
N ILE A 188 -4.16 -4.26 -8.08
CA ILE A 188 -5.46 -4.86 -7.82
C ILE A 188 -6.55 -3.90 -8.28
N ASP A 189 -7.48 -4.38 -9.10
CA ASP A 189 -8.64 -3.58 -9.49
C ASP A 189 -9.51 -3.25 -8.27
N ARG A 190 -10.04 -2.03 -8.24
CA ARG A 190 -10.92 -1.58 -7.15
C ARG A 190 -12.12 -2.50 -6.92
N ALA A 191 -12.74 -2.97 -8.01
CA ALA A 191 -13.92 -3.83 -7.91
C ALA A 191 -13.55 -5.23 -7.38
N ASP A 192 -12.37 -5.73 -7.73
CA ASP A 192 -11.87 -7.01 -7.23
C ASP A 192 -11.51 -6.91 -5.75
N LEU A 193 -10.86 -5.81 -5.30
CA LEU A 193 -10.64 -5.56 -3.88
C LEU A 193 -11.96 -5.52 -3.09
N VAL A 194 -12.97 -4.81 -3.59
CA VAL A 194 -14.27 -4.72 -2.90
C VAL A 194 -14.90 -6.11 -2.78
N LYS A 195 -14.93 -6.91 -3.84
CA LYS A 195 -15.45 -8.30 -3.80
C LYS A 195 -14.70 -9.17 -2.79
N GLU A 196 -13.38 -9.06 -2.76
CA GLU A 196 -12.53 -9.78 -1.82
C GLU A 196 -12.84 -9.39 -0.37
N MET A 197 -12.93 -8.11 -0.08
CA MET A 197 -13.29 -7.60 1.25
C MET A 197 -14.69 -8.05 1.66
N GLU A 198 -15.67 -8.02 0.73
CA GLU A 198 -17.05 -8.46 0.99
C GLU A 198 -17.17 -9.96 1.27
N LYS A 199 -16.40 -10.78 0.53
CA LYS A 199 -16.27 -12.23 0.75
C LYS A 199 -15.75 -12.51 2.16
N ASN A 200 -14.83 -11.70 2.68
CA ASN A 200 -14.22 -11.84 3.99
C ASN A 200 -15.02 -11.16 5.12
N GLY A 201 -16.24 -10.71 4.83
CA GLY A 201 -17.16 -10.17 5.83
C GLY A 201 -16.94 -8.71 6.17
N PHE A 202 -16.35 -7.95 5.27
CA PHE A 202 -16.25 -6.50 5.34
C PHE A 202 -17.26 -5.84 4.38
N ARG A 203 -17.49 -4.55 4.54
CA ARG A 203 -18.26 -3.72 3.64
C ARG A 203 -17.58 -2.37 3.46
N VAL A 204 -17.76 -1.75 2.32
CA VAL A 204 -17.33 -0.36 2.11
C VAL A 204 -18.13 0.54 3.05
N ALA A 205 -17.43 1.33 3.84
CA ALA A 205 -17.99 2.32 4.76
C ALA A 205 -17.83 3.75 4.24
N ALA A 206 -16.75 4.02 3.50
CA ALA A 206 -16.50 5.28 2.82
C ALA A 206 -15.55 5.07 1.64
N GLU A 207 -15.63 5.97 0.67
CA GLU A 207 -14.70 6.09 -0.45
C GLU A 207 -14.35 7.55 -0.66
N HIS A 208 -13.07 7.81 -0.91
CA HIS A 208 -12.55 9.14 -1.22
C HIS A 208 -11.91 9.14 -2.60
N THR A 209 -12.23 10.15 -3.43
CA THR A 209 -11.85 10.17 -4.85
C THR A 209 -10.86 11.29 -5.21
N PHE A 210 -10.29 11.95 -4.21
CA PHE A 210 -9.39 13.10 -4.44
C PHE A 210 -7.96 12.69 -4.84
N LEU A 211 -7.58 11.42 -4.68
CA LEU A 211 -6.27 10.92 -5.12
C LEU A 211 -6.28 10.71 -6.64
N PRO A 212 -5.29 11.26 -7.37
CA PRO A 212 -5.31 11.19 -8.83
C PRO A 212 -5.10 9.77 -9.37
N TYR A 213 -4.23 8.98 -8.72
CA TYR A 213 -3.77 7.68 -9.24
C TYR A 213 -4.17 6.49 -8.38
N GLN A 214 -4.75 6.72 -7.21
CA GLN A 214 -5.07 5.68 -6.23
C GLN A 214 -6.57 5.68 -5.91
N TYR A 215 -7.10 4.54 -5.55
CA TYR A 215 -8.35 4.48 -4.80
C TYR A 215 -8.06 4.63 -3.30
N PHE A 216 -9.03 5.16 -2.58
CA PHE A 216 -8.98 5.28 -1.14
C PHE A 216 -10.30 4.80 -0.56
N LEU A 217 -10.29 3.59 0.00
CA LEU A 217 -11.46 2.89 0.51
C LEU A 217 -11.34 2.67 2.02
N VAL A 218 -12.45 2.85 2.72
CA VAL A 218 -12.56 2.53 4.15
C VAL A 218 -13.56 1.39 4.31
N PHE A 219 -13.14 0.32 4.97
CA PHE A 219 -13.95 -0.86 5.20
C PHE A 219 -14.28 -1.02 6.69
N LYS A 220 -15.44 -1.59 6.98
CA LYS A 220 -15.88 -2.05 8.30
C LYS A 220 -16.33 -3.49 8.23
N VAL A 221 -16.27 -4.19 9.35
CA VAL A 221 -16.88 -5.50 9.51
C VAL A 221 -18.41 -5.36 9.30
N LYS A 222 -19.01 -6.35 8.60
CA LYS A 222 -20.47 -6.42 8.36
C LYS A 222 -21.22 -6.67 9.64
#